data_284565369b0fc09e5908e2a951a42a96
#
_entry.id   284565369b0fc09e5908e2a951a42a96
#
_cell.length_a   1.000
_cell.length_b   1.000
_cell.length_c   1.000
_cell.angle_alpha   90.00
_cell.angle_beta   90.00
_cell.angle_gamma   90.00
#
_symmetry.space_group_name_H-M   'P 1'
#
loop_
_entity.id
_entity.type
_entity.pdbx_description
1 polymer ?
#
loop_
_entity_poly.entity_id
_entity_poly.type
_entity_poly.pdbx_seq_one_letter_code
_entity_poly.pdbx_strand_id
1 'polypeptide(L)'
;FIDNIFFKKDKISGIIDFYFAANDYFMYEIAICINALCFDKKKSQFRLNKKKVKNLIRGYEGIKKISGIEKKSLNILCRAAAMRYFLTRLYDYTNTPKTALIKIKDPREYYQKLIIHNNFKNYRDYLVK
;
A
#
# COMPACT_ATOMS: atom_id res chain seq x y z
N PHE A 1 -7.63 1.39 0.78
CA PHE A 1 -7.52 1.35 -0.67
C PHE A 1 -8.18 2.59 -1.26
N ILE A 2 -7.90 2.92 -2.52
CA ILE A 2 -8.45 4.13 -3.16
C ILE A 2 -9.98 4.06 -3.30
N ASP A 3 -10.52 2.87 -3.49
CA ASP A 3 -11.94 2.57 -3.54
C ASP A 3 -12.68 2.79 -2.21
N ASN A 4 -11.95 2.97 -1.11
CA ASN A 4 -12.48 3.25 0.23
C ASN A 4 -12.40 4.75 0.60
N ILE A 5 -11.92 5.60 -0.29
CA ILE A 5 -11.71 7.02 -0.03
C ILE A 5 -12.61 7.84 -0.96
N PHE A 6 -13.50 8.64 -0.38
CA PHE A 6 -14.40 9.51 -1.11
C PHE A 6 -13.86 10.92 -1.16
N PHE A 7 -14.02 11.55 -2.31
CA PHE A 7 -13.62 12.93 -2.55
C PHE A 7 -14.81 13.80 -2.91
N LYS A 8 -14.84 15.01 -2.40
CA LYS A 8 -15.73 16.09 -2.86
C LYS A 8 -14.84 17.22 -3.36
N LYS A 9 -14.81 17.41 -4.69
CA LYS A 9 -13.79 18.22 -5.36
C LYS A 9 -12.40 17.65 -4.99
N ASP A 10 -11.46 18.45 -4.49
CA ASP A 10 -10.09 18.07 -4.14
C ASP A 10 -9.89 17.71 -2.65
N LYS A 11 -10.99 17.54 -1.90
CA LYS A 11 -10.93 17.22 -0.46
C LYS A 11 -11.49 15.85 -0.19
N ILE A 12 -10.85 15.12 0.72
CA ILE A 12 -11.40 13.88 1.26
C ILE A 12 -12.69 14.21 2.01
N SER A 13 -13.79 13.57 1.61
CA SER A 13 -15.12 13.76 2.21
C SER A 13 -15.56 12.57 3.06
N GLY A 14 -14.92 11.43 2.93
CA GLY A 14 -15.21 10.24 3.73
C GLY A 14 -14.23 9.12 3.47
N ILE A 15 -14.12 8.23 4.46
CA ILE A 15 -13.38 6.97 4.39
C ILE A 15 -14.31 5.89 4.94
N ILE A 16 -14.36 4.74 4.27
CA ILE A 16 -15.19 3.59 4.66
C ILE A 16 -14.34 2.31 4.77
N ASP A 17 -14.99 1.21 5.15
CA ASP A 17 -14.40 -0.13 5.19
C ASP A 17 -13.30 -0.27 6.26
N PHE A 18 -13.69 -0.03 7.51
CA PHE A 18 -12.83 -0.25 8.69
C PHE A 18 -12.91 -1.68 9.24
N TYR A 19 -13.43 -2.63 8.47
CA TYR A 19 -13.68 -3.99 8.90
C TYR A 19 -12.44 -4.72 9.43
N PHE A 20 -11.27 -4.41 8.86
CA PHE A 20 -9.98 -4.95 9.28
C PHE A 20 -9.15 -3.98 10.13
N ALA A 21 -9.79 -2.98 10.74
CA ALA A 21 -9.07 -2.10 11.68
C ALA A 21 -8.56 -2.90 12.87
N ALA A 22 -7.30 -2.67 13.25
CA ALA A 22 -6.63 -3.41 14.31
C ALA A 22 -5.60 -2.52 15.03
N ASN A 23 -5.24 -2.90 16.25
CA ASN A 23 -4.07 -2.34 16.92
C ASN A 23 -2.81 -2.96 16.34
N ASP A 24 -2.02 -2.16 15.63
CA ASP A 24 -0.81 -2.60 14.97
C ASP A 24 0.24 -1.46 14.96
N TYR A 25 1.41 -1.72 14.39
CA TYR A 25 2.46 -0.73 14.21
C TYR A 25 2.00 0.38 13.27
N PHE A 26 2.13 1.64 13.67
CA PHE A 26 1.76 2.78 12.83
C PHE A 26 2.46 2.80 11.47
N MET A 27 3.72 2.34 11.44
CA MET A 27 4.47 2.24 10.19
C MET A 27 3.88 1.17 9.26
N TYR A 28 3.16 0.17 9.78
CA TYR A 28 2.48 -0.82 8.94
C TYR A 28 1.31 -0.19 8.19
N GLU A 29 0.55 0.73 8.82
CA GLU A 29 -0.48 1.51 8.14
C GLU A 29 0.10 2.34 6.98
N ILE A 30 1.23 3.02 7.22
CA ILE A 30 1.94 3.75 6.16
C ILE A 30 2.38 2.80 5.04
N ALA A 31 2.88 1.62 5.37
CA ALA A 31 3.29 0.61 4.40
C ALA A 31 2.11 0.10 3.55
N ILE A 32 0.94 -0.10 4.15
CA ILE A 32 -0.31 -0.43 3.43
C ILE A 32 -0.70 0.71 2.49
N CYS A 33 -0.68 1.95 2.97
CA CYS A 33 -0.98 3.13 2.16
C CYS A 33 0.00 3.31 1.00
N ILE A 34 1.30 3.07 1.20
CA ILE A 34 2.30 3.10 0.12
C ILE A 34 1.96 2.06 -0.95
N ASN A 35 1.66 0.82 -0.55
CA ASN A 35 1.30 -0.25 -1.47
C ASN A 35 0.00 0.05 -2.23
N ALA A 36 -0.99 0.66 -1.57
CA ALA A 36 -2.29 0.92 -2.16
C ALA A 36 -2.32 2.17 -3.06
N LEU A 37 -1.61 3.24 -2.67
CA LEU A 37 -1.82 4.58 -3.22
C LEU A 37 -0.59 5.15 -3.95
N CYS A 38 0.62 4.64 -3.66
CA CYS A 38 1.86 5.24 -4.15
C CYS A 38 2.50 4.51 -5.34
N PHE A 39 1.76 3.65 -6.01
CA PHE A 39 2.20 3.03 -7.25
C PHE A 39 1.45 3.58 -8.44
N ASP A 40 2.19 3.86 -9.52
CA ASP A 40 1.62 4.17 -10.82
C ASP A 40 1.64 2.91 -11.68
N LYS A 41 0.56 2.70 -12.41
CA LYS A 41 0.44 1.61 -13.40
C LYS A 41 0.60 2.19 -14.79
N LYS A 42 1.57 1.65 -15.55
CA LYS A 42 1.74 1.95 -16.98
C LYS A 42 1.69 0.63 -17.75
N LYS A 43 0.67 0.46 -18.59
CA LYS A 43 0.34 -0.85 -19.20
C LYS A 43 0.19 -1.91 -18.11
N SER A 44 1.01 -2.96 -18.13
CA SER A 44 0.98 -4.06 -17.15
C SER A 44 2.06 -3.95 -16.06
N GLN A 45 2.82 -2.86 -16.02
CA GLN A 45 3.92 -2.68 -15.08
C GLN A 45 3.56 -1.67 -13.99
N PHE A 46 3.98 -1.96 -12.76
CA PHE A 46 3.86 -1.06 -11.63
C PHE A 46 5.21 -0.40 -11.33
N ARG A 47 5.19 0.88 -10.96
CA ARG A 47 6.37 1.63 -10.51
C ARG A 47 6.03 2.40 -9.25
N LEU A 48 6.92 2.37 -8.27
CA LEU A 48 6.77 3.20 -7.08
C LEU A 48 6.93 4.67 -7.45
N ASN A 49 5.90 5.46 -7.13
CA ASN A 49 5.93 6.91 -7.26
C ASN A 49 6.47 7.53 -5.96
N LYS A 50 7.78 7.79 -5.94
CA LYS A 50 8.47 8.35 -4.77
C LYS A 50 7.93 9.73 -4.35
N LYS A 51 7.38 10.52 -5.28
CA LYS A 51 6.75 11.81 -4.96
C LYS A 51 5.48 11.61 -4.14
N LYS A 52 4.65 10.62 -4.50
CA LYS A 52 3.46 10.23 -3.72
C LYS A 52 3.87 9.73 -2.32
N VAL A 53 4.91 8.88 -2.23
CA VAL A 53 5.44 8.41 -0.94
C VAL A 53 5.89 9.57 -0.07
N LYS A 54 6.68 10.49 -0.62
CA LYS A 54 7.16 11.68 0.10
C LYS A 54 6.00 12.52 0.64
N ASN A 55 4.97 12.76 -0.18
CA ASN A 55 3.80 13.53 0.21
C ASN A 55 2.97 12.82 1.30
N LEU A 56 2.78 11.51 1.19
CA LEU A 56 2.10 10.69 2.20
C LEU A 56 2.84 10.77 3.54
N ILE A 57 4.14 10.54 3.55
CA ILE A 57 4.97 10.60 4.76
C ILE A 57 4.95 12.00 5.36
N ARG A 58 5.09 13.05 4.53
CA ARG A 58 5.02 14.43 5.00
C ARG A 58 3.67 14.77 5.64
N GLY A 59 2.57 14.34 5.03
CA GLY A 59 1.23 14.52 5.60
C GLY A 59 1.08 13.83 6.95
N TYR A 60 1.60 12.60 7.06
CA TYR A 60 1.58 11.85 8.31
C TYR A 60 2.46 12.51 9.40
N GLU A 61 3.70 12.89 9.07
CA GLU A 61 4.63 13.56 10.00
C GLU A 61 4.14 14.94 10.46
N GLY A 62 3.21 15.56 9.72
CA GLY A 62 2.52 16.78 10.15
C GLY A 62 1.62 16.59 11.39
N ILE A 63 1.20 15.34 11.66
CA ILE A 63 0.33 14.99 12.80
C ILE A 63 1.13 14.19 13.84
N LYS A 64 1.92 13.21 13.39
CA LYS A 64 2.67 12.30 14.25
C LYS A 64 4.08 12.07 13.70
N LYS A 65 5.09 12.44 14.51
CA LYS A 65 6.49 12.21 14.13
C LYS A 65 6.80 10.71 13.99
N ILE A 66 7.54 10.36 12.97
CA ILE A 66 8.04 9.02 12.71
C ILE A 66 9.43 8.90 13.34
N SER A 67 9.58 7.96 14.26
CA SER A 67 10.86 7.69 14.94
C SER A 67 11.91 7.07 14.00
N GLY A 68 13.16 7.07 14.41
CA GLY A 68 14.24 6.42 13.65
C GLY A 68 14.06 4.91 13.52
N ILE A 69 13.47 4.24 14.52
CA ILE A 69 13.17 2.81 14.50
C ILE A 69 12.07 2.53 13.49
N GLU A 70 10.99 3.32 13.49
CA GLU A 70 9.90 3.19 12.52
C GLU A 70 10.39 3.41 11.09
N LYS A 71 11.26 4.40 10.84
CA LYS A 71 11.89 4.61 9.53
C LYS A 71 12.71 3.40 9.07
N LYS A 72 13.43 2.75 9.96
CA LYS A 72 14.19 1.52 9.65
C LYS A 72 13.28 0.34 9.30
N SER A 73 12.10 0.26 9.91
CA SER A 73 11.15 -0.84 9.67
C SER A 73 10.34 -0.70 8.37
N LEU A 74 10.32 0.46 7.73
CA LEU A 74 9.46 0.73 6.58
C LEU A 74 9.61 -0.32 5.46
N ASN A 75 10.84 -0.68 5.10
CA ASN A 75 11.06 -1.63 4.00
C ASN A 75 10.46 -3.01 4.32
N ILE A 76 10.76 -3.56 5.47
CA ILE A 76 10.24 -4.87 5.86
C ILE A 76 8.71 -4.86 5.95
N LEU A 77 8.11 -3.78 6.45
CA LEU A 77 6.66 -3.65 6.55
C LEU A 77 5.99 -3.45 5.19
N CYS A 78 6.61 -2.72 4.25
CA CYS A 78 6.12 -2.64 2.87
C CYS A 78 6.13 -4.01 2.18
N ARG A 79 7.17 -4.80 2.40
CA ARG A 79 7.26 -6.18 1.89
C ARG A 79 6.20 -7.08 2.53
N ALA A 80 6.04 -7.00 3.84
CA ALA A 80 5.02 -7.76 4.58
C ALA A 80 3.61 -7.43 4.09
N ALA A 81 3.28 -6.15 3.92
CA ALA A 81 2.01 -5.71 3.38
C ALA A 81 1.80 -6.22 1.94
N ALA A 82 2.81 -6.09 1.07
CA ALA A 82 2.72 -6.58 -0.31
C ALA A 82 2.52 -8.11 -0.35
N MET A 83 3.24 -8.87 0.47
CA MET A 83 3.10 -10.33 0.59
C MET A 83 1.71 -10.72 1.08
N ARG A 84 1.21 -10.07 2.15
CA ARG A 84 -0.14 -10.33 2.66
C ARG A 84 -1.20 -10.19 1.57
N TYR A 85 -1.20 -9.05 0.86
CA TYR A 85 -2.20 -8.81 -0.19
C TYR A 85 -1.99 -9.68 -1.43
N PHE A 86 -0.75 -10.05 -1.75
CA PHE A 86 -0.48 -11.04 -2.79
C PHE A 86 -1.12 -12.40 -2.45
N LEU A 87 -0.89 -12.91 -1.25
CA LEU A 87 -1.43 -14.20 -0.81
C LEU A 87 -2.96 -14.17 -0.70
N THR A 88 -3.54 -13.11 -0.15
CA THR A 88 -4.99 -12.95 -0.07
C THR A 88 -5.62 -12.98 -1.47
N ARG A 89 -5.09 -12.20 -2.41
CA ARG A 89 -5.60 -12.17 -3.78
C ARG A 89 -5.36 -13.48 -4.53
N LEU A 90 -4.26 -14.17 -4.26
CA LEU A 90 -3.98 -15.49 -4.83
C LEU A 90 -5.00 -16.51 -4.35
N TYR A 91 -5.30 -16.50 -3.05
CA TYR A 91 -6.34 -17.33 -2.46
C TYR A 91 -7.71 -17.06 -3.11
N ASP A 92 -8.11 -15.81 -3.22
CA ASP A 92 -9.37 -15.42 -3.86
C ASP A 92 -9.40 -15.85 -5.33
N TYR A 93 -8.28 -15.66 -6.05
CA TYR A 93 -8.17 -16.04 -7.46
C TYR A 93 -8.35 -17.53 -7.71
N THR A 94 -7.87 -18.36 -6.78
CA THR A 94 -7.93 -19.83 -6.89
C THR A 94 -9.22 -20.43 -6.34
N ASN A 95 -9.87 -19.77 -5.36
CA ASN A 95 -10.99 -20.35 -4.61
C ASN A 95 -12.34 -19.68 -4.89
N THR A 96 -12.38 -18.54 -5.57
CA THR A 96 -13.66 -17.88 -5.86
C THR A 96 -14.39 -18.59 -7.00
N PRO A 97 -15.65 -19.03 -6.79
CA PRO A 97 -16.44 -19.65 -7.83
C PRO A 97 -16.64 -18.73 -9.04
N LYS A 98 -16.65 -19.29 -10.25
CA LYS A 98 -16.88 -18.51 -11.47
C LYS A 98 -18.26 -17.84 -11.53
N THR A 99 -19.19 -18.32 -10.73
CA THR A 99 -20.56 -17.76 -10.59
C THR A 99 -20.66 -16.60 -9.61
N ALA A 100 -19.58 -16.29 -8.88
CA ALA A 100 -19.58 -15.19 -7.93
C ALA A 100 -19.69 -13.82 -8.64
N LEU A 101 -20.57 -12.95 -8.13
CA LEU A 101 -20.81 -11.60 -8.66
C LEU A 101 -19.73 -10.58 -8.24
N ILE A 102 -18.52 -11.04 -7.93
CA ILE A 102 -17.41 -10.20 -7.50
C ILE A 102 -16.29 -10.19 -8.55
N LYS A 103 -15.68 -9.02 -8.73
CA LYS A 103 -14.50 -8.89 -9.59
C LYS A 103 -13.25 -9.30 -8.83
N ILE A 104 -12.70 -10.46 -9.15
CA ILE A 104 -11.46 -10.96 -8.58
C ILE A 104 -10.30 -10.04 -9.00
N LYS A 105 -9.53 -9.56 -8.01
CA LYS A 105 -8.36 -8.71 -8.25
C LYS A 105 -7.14 -9.58 -8.61
N ASP A 106 -6.40 -9.18 -9.63
CA ASP A 106 -5.21 -9.91 -10.12
C ASP A 106 -4.10 -9.93 -9.04
N PRO A 107 -3.64 -11.11 -8.58
CA PRO A 107 -2.57 -11.21 -7.60
C PRO A 107 -1.22 -10.70 -8.10
N ARG A 108 -0.98 -10.71 -9.42
CA ARG A 108 0.27 -10.25 -10.04
C ARG A 108 0.61 -8.80 -9.73
N GLU A 109 -0.39 -7.98 -9.45
CA GLU A 109 -0.18 -6.59 -9.00
C GLU A 109 0.72 -6.54 -7.75
N TYR A 110 0.33 -7.26 -6.70
CA TYR A 110 1.07 -7.23 -5.44
C TYR A 110 2.35 -8.05 -5.49
N TYR A 111 2.43 -9.07 -6.32
CA TYR A 111 3.68 -9.75 -6.62
C TYR A 111 4.72 -8.77 -7.21
N GLN A 112 4.36 -7.98 -8.22
CA GLN A 112 5.27 -6.98 -8.79
C GLN A 112 5.69 -5.92 -7.75
N LYS A 113 4.76 -5.44 -6.92
CA LYS A 113 5.07 -4.50 -5.83
C LYS A 113 6.06 -5.11 -4.82
N LEU A 114 5.89 -6.38 -4.47
CA LEU A 114 6.81 -7.10 -3.59
C LEU A 114 8.23 -7.16 -4.18
N ILE A 115 8.36 -7.50 -5.46
CA ILE A 115 9.66 -7.50 -6.15
C ILE A 115 10.31 -6.12 -6.14
N ILE A 116 9.53 -5.06 -6.35
CA ILE A 116 10.04 -3.68 -6.29
C ILE A 116 10.55 -3.35 -4.89
N HIS A 117 9.80 -3.70 -3.84
CA HIS A 117 10.24 -3.49 -2.45
C HIS A 117 11.49 -4.32 -2.08
N ASN A 118 11.67 -5.51 -2.64
CA ASN A 118 12.85 -6.33 -2.42
C ASN A 118 14.15 -5.68 -2.96
N ASN A 119 14.04 -4.80 -3.96
CA ASN A 119 15.17 -4.07 -4.49
C ASN A 119 15.60 -2.87 -3.62
N PHE A 120 14.81 -2.52 -2.61
CA PHE A 120 15.10 -1.42 -1.68
C PHE A 120 15.76 -1.98 -0.42
N LYS A 121 16.72 -1.25 0.12
CA LYS A 121 17.49 -1.66 1.31
C LYS A 121 17.12 -0.86 2.57
N ASN A 122 16.68 0.39 2.37
CA ASN A 122 16.46 1.30 3.49
C ASN A 122 15.37 2.35 3.19
N TYR A 123 15.02 3.13 4.20
CA TYR A 123 14.01 4.19 4.12
C TYR A 123 14.27 5.22 3.01
N ARG A 124 15.55 5.57 2.76
CA ARG A 124 15.92 6.59 1.76
C ARG A 124 15.58 6.17 0.34
N ASP A 125 15.52 4.86 0.08
CA ASP A 125 15.19 4.34 -1.24
C ASP A 125 13.74 4.64 -1.65
N TYR A 126 12.88 4.92 -0.67
CA TYR A 126 11.48 5.30 -0.87
C TYR A 126 11.30 6.79 -1.19
N LEU A 127 12.30 7.61 -0.92
CA LEU A 127 12.22 9.05 -1.08
C LEU A 127 12.87 9.52 -2.39
N VAL A 128 12.39 10.66 -2.89
CA VAL A 128 13.08 11.39 -3.96
C VAL A 128 14.33 12.00 -3.36
N LYS A 129 15.47 11.82 -4.03
CA LYS A 129 16.71 12.56 -3.71
C LYS A 129 16.49 14.04 -3.93
#